data_0ccbc654004f697aa9db203d7f1bc920
#
_entry.id   0ccbc654004f697aa9db203d7f1bc920
#
_cell.length_a   1.000
_cell.length_b   1.000
_cell.length_c   1.000
_cell.angle_alpha   90.00
_cell.angle_beta   90.00
_cell.angle_gamma   90.00
#
_symmetry.space_group_name_H-M   'P 1'
#
loop_
_entity.id
_entity.type
_entity.pdbx_description
1 polymer ?
#
loop_
_entity_poly.entity_id
_entity_poly.type
_entity_poly.pdbx_seq_one_letter_code
_entity_poly.pdbx_strand_id
1 'polypeptide(L)'
;HLLEDQTQLQQTEMYDYYARWVHQIKTPIAALQLLLETQKKDVAKDAETILEKAGKENAVLENLLEQQYTQNMEQFSDMEEELFCIEQYVGMALQYQRVKSESKDYVFTQVSVDKMVRTVIRKFAKLMIRKKIPMQYEGCRQQVITDEKWCAFVLEQVLSNAIKYTKHGTIRIRIEQEPNWLYIVIEDQGIGIRKEDIPRVFEKGYSGYNGH
;
A
#
# COMPACT_ATOMS: atom_id res chain seq x y z
N HIS A 1 7.47 36.77 18.57
CA HIS A 1 7.45 35.75 19.66
C HIS A 1 6.01 35.31 20.02
N LEU A 2 5.12 36.20 20.54
CA LEU A 2 3.76 35.80 20.97
C LEU A 2 2.88 35.25 19.82
N LEU A 3 2.99 35.80 18.61
CA LEU A 3 2.27 35.30 17.42
C LEU A 3 2.89 34.01 16.88
N GLU A 4 4.18 33.86 16.93
CA GLU A 4 4.92 32.65 16.56
C GLU A 4 4.58 31.51 17.53
N ASP A 5 4.58 31.78 18.83
CA ASP A 5 4.22 30.81 19.87
C ASP A 5 2.76 30.32 19.73
N GLN A 6 1.81 31.23 19.40
CA GLN A 6 0.42 30.85 19.15
C GLN A 6 0.26 29.99 17.89
N THR A 7 1.02 30.28 16.83
CA THR A 7 0.97 29.51 15.58
C THR A 7 1.56 28.12 15.79
N GLN A 8 2.66 28.00 16.55
CA GLN A 8 3.23 26.70 16.90
C GLN A 8 2.29 25.87 17.78
N LEU A 9 1.63 26.48 18.76
CA LEU A 9 0.68 25.77 19.62
C LEU A 9 -0.49 25.21 18.81
N GLN A 10 -1.08 26.02 17.92
CA GLN A 10 -2.17 25.58 17.04
C GLN A 10 -1.72 24.47 16.07
N GLN A 11 -0.47 24.51 15.57
CA GLN A 11 0.05 23.44 14.72
C GLN A 11 0.23 22.13 15.48
N THR A 12 0.71 22.18 16.72
CA THR A 12 0.89 21.03 17.59
C THR A 12 -0.47 20.39 17.95
N GLU A 13 -1.45 21.21 18.34
CA GLU A 13 -2.81 20.74 18.63
C GLU A 13 -3.47 20.08 17.42
N MET A 14 -3.25 20.65 16.22
CA MET A 14 -3.77 20.08 14.97
C MET A 14 -3.09 18.76 14.65
N TYR A 15 -1.78 18.64 14.88
CA TYR A 15 -1.05 17.39 14.72
C TYR A 15 -1.57 16.28 15.64
N ASP A 16 -1.75 16.58 16.94
CA ASP A 16 -2.28 15.64 17.92
C ASP A 16 -3.73 15.23 17.63
N TYR A 17 -4.53 16.15 17.09
CA TYR A 17 -5.87 15.87 16.62
C TYR A 17 -5.85 14.87 15.47
N TYR A 18 -5.03 15.11 14.43
CA TYR A 18 -4.94 14.20 13.28
C TYR A 18 -4.33 12.86 13.64
N ALA A 19 -3.33 12.82 14.52
CA ALA A 19 -2.75 11.58 14.99
C ALA A 19 -3.80 10.69 15.70
N ARG A 20 -4.62 11.30 16.56
CA ARG A 20 -5.75 10.62 17.23
C ARG A 20 -6.82 10.18 16.22
N TRP A 21 -7.18 11.04 15.27
CA TRP A 21 -8.17 10.74 14.24
C TRP A 21 -7.75 9.55 13.37
N VAL A 22 -6.50 9.51 12.95
CA VAL A 22 -5.97 8.36 12.19
C VAL A 22 -5.99 7.08 13.02
N HIS A 23 -5.63 7.17 14.29
CA HIS A 23 -5.71 6.00 15.17
C HIS A 23 -7.16 5.48 15.30
N GLN A 24 -8.12 6.40 15.38
CA GLN A 24 -9.55 6.08 15.41
C GLN A 24 -10.06 5.47 14.10
N ILE A 25 -9.51 5.86 12.93
CA ILE A 25 -9.89 5.28 11.64
C ILE A 25 -9.24 3.91 11.43
N LYS A 26 -8.00 3.70 11.88
CA LYS A 26 -7.34 2.38 11.77
C LYS A 26 -8.11 1.28 12.50
N THR A 27 -8.75 1.59 13.60
CA THR A 27 -9.53 0.63 14.38
C THR A 27 -10.72 0.05 13.59
N PRO A 28 -11.64 0.84 12.99
CA PRO A 28 -12.71 0.30 12.17
C PRO A 28 -12.20 -0.38 10.88
N ILE A 29 -11.09 0.07 10.29
CA ILE A 29 -10.48 -0.63 9.15
C ILE A 29 -10.06 -2.04 9.56
N ALA A 30 -9.32 -2.18 10.67
CA ALA A 30 -8.91 -3.49 11.19
C ALA A 30 -10.11 -4.38 11.53
N ALA A 31 -11.19 -3.80 12.07
CA ALA A 31 -12.43 -4.53 12.33
C ALA A 31 -13.10 -5.01 11.03
N LEU A 32 -13.14 -4.17 9.98
CA LEU A 32 -13.67 -4.57 8.67
C LEU A 32 -12.82 -5.65 8.01
N GLN A 33 -11.50 -5.58 8.11
CA GLN A 33 -10.60 -6.64 7.61
C GLN A 33 -10.88 -7.97 8.30
N LEU A 34 -11.03 -7.96 9.64
CA LEU A 34 -11.36 -9.16 10.41
C LEU A 34 -12.72 -9.74 10.04
N LEU A 35 -13.73 -8.88 9.83
CA LEU A 35 -15.06 -9.30 9.40
C LEU A 35 -15.02 -9.93 8.01
N LEU A 36 -14.28 -9.35 7.07
CA LEU A 36 -14.09 -9.91 5.73
C LEU A 36 -13.39 -11.27 5.78
N GLU A 37 -12.33 -11.41 6.57
CA GLU A 37 -11.65 -12.70 6.76
C GLU A 37 -12.57 -13.77 7.36
N THR A 38 -13.43 -13.38 8.32
CA THR A 38 -14.39 -14.28 8.94
C THR A 38 -15.44 -14.73 7.93
N GLN A 39 -16.04 -13.78 7.20
CA GLN A 39 -17.04 -14.10 6.17
C GLN A 39 -16.47 -14.98 5.04
N LYS A 40 -15.22 -14.73 4.62
CA LYS A 40 -14.54 -15.61 3.65
C LYS A 40 -14.46 -17.05 4.13
N LYS A 41 -14.10 -17.26 5.40
CA LYS A 41 -14.01 -18.60 6.00
C LYS A 41 -15.38 -19.27 6.10
N ASP A 42 -16.41 -18.50 6.49
CA ASP A 42 -17.77 -19.01 6.61
C ASP A 42 -18.34 -19.43 5.23
N VAL A 43 -18.17 -18.59 4.21
CA VAL A 43 -18.58 -18.91 2.83
C VAL A 43 -17.85 -20.14 2.28
N ALA A 44 -16.55 -20.27 2.56
CA ALA A 44 -15.76 -21.44 2.15
C ALA A 44 -16.28 -22.73 2.81
N LYS A 45 -16.55 -22.68 4.13
CA LYS A 45 -17.07 -23.80 4.90
C LYS A 45 -18.48 -24.21 4.45
N ASP A 46 -19.33 -23.21 4.18
CA ASP A 46 -20.70 -23.47 3.70
C ASP A 46 -20.67 -24.12 2.31
N ALA A 47 -19.81 -23.65 1.40
CA ALA A 47 -19.62 -24.23 0.08
C ALA A 47 -19.15 -25.69 0.16
N GLU A 48 -18.14 -26.01 1.00
CA GLU A 48 -17.71 -27.39 1.26
C GLU A 48 -18.86 -28.27 1.78
N THR A 49 -19.62 -27.76 2.76
CA THR A 49 -20.72 -28.49 3.38
C THR A 49 -21.86 -28.79 2.37
N ILE A 50 -22.15 -27.85 1.47
CA ILE A 50 -23.16 -28.02 0.44
C ILE A 50 -22.70 -29.01 -0.62
N LEU A 51 -21.44 -28.94 -1.05
CA LEU A 51 -20.84 -29.88 -2.00
C LEU A 51 -20.81 -31.30 -1.47
N GLU A 52 -20.48 -31.51 -0.20
CA GLU A 52 -20.52 -32.81 0.46
C GLU A 52 -21.96 -33.39 0.49
N LYS A 53 -22.97 -32.56 0.76
CA LYS A 53 -24.37 -32.98 0.85
C LYS A 53 -25.04 -33.18 -0.51
N ALA A 54 -24.62 -32.45 -1.54
CA ALA A 54 -25.24 -32.53 -2.88
C ALA A 54 -24.97 -33.85 -3.59
N GLY A 55 -23.92 -34.59 -3.18
CA GLY A 55 -23.54 -35.84 -3.84
C GLY A 55 -23.15 -35.61 -5.31
N LYS A 56 -22.40 -36.55 -5.89
CA LYS A 56 -21.90 -36.45 -7.29
C LYS A 56 -22.96 -36.49 -8.39
N GLU A 57 -24.25 -36.50 -8.04
CA GLU A 57 -25.31 -36.74 -9.01
C GLU A 57 -25.89 -35.49 -9.68
N ASN A 58 -25.47 -34.26 -9.24
CA ASN A 58 -26.04 -33.03 -9.80
C ASN A 58 -24.95 -32.02 -10.25
N ALA A 59 -24.28 -32.36 -11.35
CA ALA A 59 -23.22 -31.52 -11.95
C ALA A 59 -23.66 -30.07 -12.25
N VAL A 60 -24.93 -29.80 -12.46
CA VAL A 60 -25.46 -28.45 -12.67
C VAL A 60 -25.43 -27.66 -11.37
N LEU A 61 -25.80 -28.29 -10.25
CA LEU A 61 -25.78 -27.65 -8.94
C LEU A 61 -24.35 -27.39 -8.48
N GLU A 62 -23.42 -28.32 -8.70
CA GLU A 62 -21.99 -28.13 -8.43
C GLU A 62 -21.43 -26.92 -9.19
N ASN A 63 -21.70 -26.84 -10.49
CA ASN A 63 -21.25 -25.71 -11.31
C ASN A 63 -21.81 -24.36 -10.83
N LEU A 64 -23.09 -24.30 -10.45
CA LEU A 64 -23.71 -23.09 -9.94
C LEU A 64 -23.10 -22.65 -8.60
N LEU A 65 -22.85 -23.61 -7.70
CA LEU A 65 -22.20 -23.34 -6.40
C LEU A 65 -20.76 -22.87 -6.57
N GLU A 66 -19.98 -23.48 -7.46
CA GLU A 66 -18.62 -23.05 -7.77
C GLU A 66 -18.58 -21.64 -8.37
N GLN A 67 -19.52 -21.33 -9.27
CA GLN A 67 -19.62 -19.98 -9.83
C GLN A 67 -19.97 -18.95 -8.76
N GLN A 68 -20.96 -19.24 -7.90
CA GLN A 68 -21.34 -18.32 -6.82
C GLN A 68 -20.24 -18.16 -5.78
N TYR A 69 -19.55 -19.24 -5.42
CA TYR A 69 -18.38 -19.18 -4.53
C TYR A 69 -17.28 -18.33 -5.12
N THR A 70 -16.93 -18.53 -6.40
CA THR A 70 -15.91 -17.75 -7.09
C THR A 70 -16.26 -16.25 -7.12
N GLN A 71 -17.51 -15.93 -7.44
CA GLN A 71 -17.99 -14.55 -7.46
C GLN A 71 -17.94 -13.88 -6.08
N ASN A 72 -18.33 -14.60 -5.02
CA ASN A 72 -18.23 -14.10 -3.65
C ASN A 72 -16.76 -13.84 -3.26
N MET A 73 -15.85 -14.76 -3.62
CA MET A 73 -14.42 -14.60 -3.33
C MET A 73 -13.81 -13.43 -4.08
N GLU A 74 -14.22 -13.14 -5.30
CA GLU A 74 -13.82 -11.96 -6.05
C GLU A 74 -14.30 -10.68 -5.35
N GLN A 75 -15.56 -10.60 -4.93
CA GLN A 75 -16.11 -9.47 -4.21
C GLN A 75 -15.37 -9.20 -2.88
N PHE A 76 -15.12 -10.23 -2.08
CA PHE A 76 -14.33 -10.08 -0.85
C PHE A 76 -12.92 -9.57 -1.15
N SER A 77 -12.33 -10.04 -2.22
CA SER A 77 -11.02 -9.61 -2.67
C SER A 77 -11.01 -8.13 -3.08
N ASP A 78 -12.07 -7.65 -3.73
CA ASP A 78 -12.24 -6.23 -4.09
C ASP A 78 -12.36 -5.36 -2.85
N MET A 79 -13.15 -5.80 -1.86
CA MET A 79 -13.28 -5.09 -0.59
C MET A 79 -11.96 -5.01 0.20
N GLU A 80 -11.15 -6.08 0.18
CA GLU A 80 -9.81 -6.06 0.80
C GLU A 80 -8.88 -5.05 0.10
N GLU A 81 -8.97 -4.93 -1.24
CA GLU A 81 -8.17 -3.95 -1.99
C GLU A 81 -8.58 -2.52 -1.63
N GLU A 82 -9.89 -2.23 -1.57
CA GLU A 82 -10.38 -0.91 -1.18
C GLU A 82 -9.98 -0.55 0.26
N LEU A 83 -10.08 -1.49 1.20
CA LEU A 83 -9.61 -1.28 2.57
C LEU A 83 -8.12 -1.00 2.62
N PHE A 84 -7.31 -1.72 1.85
CA PHE A 84 -5.88 -1.46 1.74
C PHE A 84 -5.60 -0.07 1.19
N CYS A 85 -6.34 0.38 0.16
CA CYS A 85 -6.24 1.73 -0.39
C CYS A 85 -6.57 2.80 0.68
N ILE A 86 -7.64 2.60 1.46
CA ILE A 86 -8.02 3.50 2.56
C ILE A 86 -6.88 3.58 3.59
N GLU A 87 -6.28 2.45 3.98
CA GLU A 87 -5.12 2.44 4.89
C GLU A 87 -3.94 3.25 4.35
N GLN A 88 -3.65 3.14 3.04
CA GLN A 88 -2.60 3.93 2.40
C GLN A 88 -2.92 5.43 2.45
N TYR A 89 -4.15 5.85 2.13
CA TYR A 89 -4.57 7.26 2.20
C TYR A 89 -4.48 7.82 3.61
N VAL A 90 -4.90 7.05 4.61
CA VAL A 90 -4.79 7.42 6.03
C VAL A 90 -3.32 7.57 6.44
N GLY A 91 -2.45 6.65 6.00
CA GLY A 91 -1.01 6.72 6.21
C GLY A 91 -0.38 7.97 5.57
N MET A 92 -0.77 8.30 4.34
CA MET A 92 -0.32 9.51 3.64
C MET A 92 -0.75 10.78 4.37
N ALA A 93 -1.99 10.87 4.85
CA ALA A 93 -2.49 12.02 5.58
C ALA A 93 -1.67 12.30 6.85
N LEU A 94 -1.27 11.24 7.58
CA LEU A 94 -0.38 11.36 8.75
C LEU A 94 1.00 11.89 8.39
N GLN A 95 1.61 11.31 7.35
CA GLN A 95 2.95 11.72 6.95
C GLN A 95 2.96 13.17 6.43
N TYR A 96 1.90 13.57 5.71
CA TYR A 96 1.75 14.94 5.25
C TYR A 96 1.73 15.94 6.42
N GLN A 97 1.05 15.59 7.53
CA GLN A 97 1.03 16.44 8.73
C GLN A 97 2.42 16.53 9.39
N ARG A 98 3.16 15.41 9.43
CA ARG A 98 4.54 15.40 9.97
C ARG A 98 5.51 16.27 9.16
N VAL A 99 5.34 16.32 7.83
CA VAL A 99 6.16 17.20 6.97
C VAL A 99 5.93 18.68 7.30
N LYS A 100 4.71 19.05 7.73
CA LYS A 100 4.35 20.43 8.06
C LYS A 100 4.72 20.83 9.49
N SER A 101 4.90 19.88 10.41
CA SER A 101 5.31 20.19 11.76
C SER A 101 6.79 20.63 11.77
N GLU A 102 7.09 21.69 12.53
CA GLU A 102 8.45 22.19 12.67
C GLU A 102 9.37 21.22 13.43
N SER A 103 8.80 20.34 14.26
CA SER A 103 9.51 19.25 14.91
C SER A 103 9.80 18.12 13.91
N LYS A 104 10.85 18.31 13.11
CA LYS A 104 11.37 17.27 12.22
C LYS A 104 12.24 16.31 13.04
N ASP A 105 11.61 15.48 13.85
CA ASP A 105 12.30 14.43 14.61
C ASP A 105 12.73 13.30 13.66
N TYR A 106 13.71 13.61 12.77
CA TYR A 106 14.35 12.60 11.96
C TYR A 106 15.26 11.74 12.84
N VAL A 107 15.06 10.42 12.80
CA VAL A 107 15.89 9.45 13.51
C VAL A 107 16.82 8.79 12.51
N PHE A 108 18.02 9.34 12.36
CA PHE A 108 19.05 8.77 11.49
C PHE A 108 19.72 7.58 12.17
N THR A 109 19.57 6.40 11.58
CA THR A 109 20.20 5.15 12.04
C THR A 109 20.84 4.41 10.88
N GLN A 110 21.68 3.45 11.19
CA GLN A 110 22.22 2.54 10.18
C GLN A 110 21.15 1.52 9.79
N VAL A 111 20.68 1.58 8.55
CA VAL A 111 19.56 0.80 8.02
C VAL A 111 20.05 -0.15 6.94
N SER A 112 19.64 -1.42 7.02
CA SER A 112 19.82 -2.38 5.93
C SER A 112 18.83 -2.11 4.81
N VAL A 113 19.33 -1.73 3.64
CA VAL A 113 18.51 -1.44 2.46
C VAL A 113 17.69 -2.67 2.05
N ASP A 114 18.29 -3.86 2.07
CA ASP A 114 17.60 -5.11 1.73
C ASP A 114 16.40 -5.36 2.66
N LYS A 115 16.61 -5.24 3.98
CA LYS A 115 15.54 -5.45 4.95
C LYS A 115 14.38 -4.48 4.76
N MET A 116 14.68 -3.20 4.54
CA MET A 116 13.69 -2.16 4.31
C MET A 116 12.89 -2.43 3.02
N VAL A 117 13.57 -2.68 1.89
CA VAL A 117 12.93 -2.97 0.61
C VAL A 117 12.05 -4.22 0.69
N ARG A 118 12.56 -5.32 1.29
CA ARG A 118 11.75 -6.54 1.47
C ARG A 118 10.53 -6.34 2.37
N THR A 119 10.63 -5.47 3.36
CA THR A 119 9.48 -5.13 4.22
C THR A 119 8.41 -4.41 3.42
N VAL A 120 8.80 -3.45 2.58
CA VAL A 120 7.87 -2.75 1.69
C VAL A 120 7.27 -3.72 0.67
N ILE A 121 8.05 -4.56 0.00
CA ILE A 121 7.55 -5.57 -0.96
C ILE A 121 6.50 -6.47 -0.29
N ARG A 122 6.78 -6.98 0.92
CA ARG A 122 5.85 -7.87 1.64
C ARG A 122 4.51 -7.20 1.94
N LYS A 123 4.49 -5.91 2.23
CA LYS A 123 3.27 -5.14 2.47
C LYS A 123 2.32 -5.18 1.26
N PHE A 124 2.87 -5.14 0.05
CA PHE A 124 2.10 -5.15 -1.21
C PHE A 124 1.95 -6.55 -1.84
N ALA A 125 2.50 -7.59 -1.23
CA ALA A 125 2.56 -8.93 -1.84
C ALA A 125 1.17 -9.46 -2.24
N LYS A 126 0.17 -9.38 -1.35
CA LYS A 126 -1.20 -9.84 -1.63
C LYS A 126 -1.77 -9.13 -2.87
N LEU A 127 -1.60 -7.80 -2.95
CA LEU A 127 -2.09 -6.98 -4.06
C LEU A 127 -1.41 -7.34 -5.39
N MET A 128 -0.08 -7.52 -5.37
CA MET A 128 0.68 -7.92 -6.57
C MET A 128 0.29 -9.31 -7.07
N ILE A 129 0.13 -10.28 -6.15
CA ILE A 129 -0.32 -11.65 -6.49
C ILE A 129 -1.69 -11.59 -7.16
N ARG A 130 -2.64 -10.87 -6.57
CA ARG A 130 -3.99 -10.70 -7.10
C ARG A 130 -3.99 -10.06 -8.50
N LYS A 131 -3.22 -8.98 -8.70
CA LYS A 131 -3.08 -8.31 -9.99
C LYS A 131 -2.21 -9.09 -10.99
N LYS A 132 -1.67 -10.23 -10.59
CA LYS A 132 -0.75 -11.05 -11.40
C LYS A 132 0.45 -10.24 -11.90
N ILE A 133 0.98 -9.35 -11.05
CA ILE A 133 2.16 -8.53 -11.34
C ILE A 133 3.38 -9.19 -10.69
N PRO A 134 4.27 -9.82 -11.46
CA PRO A 134 5.53 -10.36 -10.96
C PRO A 134 6.43 -9.25 -10.41
N MET A 135 7.08 -9.52 -9.27
CA MET A 135 8.07 -8.65 -8.65
C MET A 135 9.45 -9.27 -8.77
N GLN A 136 10.43 -8.50 -9.26
CA GLN A 136 11.84 -8.91 -9.35
C GLN A 136 12.69 -8.05 -8.43
N TYR A 137 13.33 -8.70 -7.46
CA TYR A 137 14.29 -8.07 -6.54
C TYR A 137 15.31 -9.11 -6.09
N GLU A 138 16.57 -8.94 -6.45
CA GLU A 138 17.64 -9.88 -6.14
C GLU A 138 18.23 -9.72 -4.74
N GLY A 139 17.92 -8.60 -4.07
CA GLY A 139 18.47 -8.25 -2.77
C GLY A 139 19.77 -7.45 -2.87
N CYS A 140 20.26 -7.00 -1.71
CA CYS A 140 21.51 -6.24 -1.62
C CYS A 140 22.15 -6.39 -0.23
N ARG A 141 23.42 -5.98 -0.10
CA ARG A 141 24.15 -6.01 1.19
C ARG A 141 24.40 -4.61 1.77
N GLN A 142 23.97 -3.57 1.08
CA GLN A 142 24.25 -2.19 1.42
C GLN A 142 23.51 -1.76 2.68
N GLN A 143 24.19 -0.91 3.43
CA GLN A 143 23.62 -0.19 4.57
C GLN A 143 23.80 1.30 4.36
N VAL A 144 22.84 2.09 4.82
CA VAL A 144 22.86 3.55 4.71
C VAL A 144 22.49 4.18 6.05
N ILE A 145 22.96 5.39 6.30
CA ILE A 145 22.50 6.19 7.44
C ILE A 145 21.31 7.02 6.95
N THR A 146 20.12 6.68 7.44
CA THR A 146 18.88 7.34 7.04
C THR A 146 17.80 7.18 8.11
N ASP A 147 16.69 7.89 7.95
CA ASP A 147 15.47 7.60 8.68
C ASP A 147 14.69 6.48 7.96
N GLU A 148 14.66 5.29 8.59
CA GLU A 148 14.03 4.10 8.00
C GLU A 148 12.55 4.33 7.70
N LYS A 149 11.82 5.03 8.60
CA LYS A 149 10.37 5.25 8.44
C LYS A 149 10.06 6.15 7.26
N TRP A 150 10.84 7.22 7.09
CA TRP A 150 10.67 8.14 5.96
C TRP A 150 11.05 7.50 4.63
N CYS A 151 12.17 6.79 4.59
CA CYS A 151 12.59 6.08 3.38
C CYS A 151 11.59 4.97 3.01
N ALA A 152 11.13 4.17 3.97
CA ALA A 152 10.11 3.16 3.73
C ALA A 152 8.82 3.78 3.20
N PHE A 153 8.37 4.91 3.76
CA PHE A 153 7.19 5.62 3.26
C PHE A 153 7.34 6.07 1.80
N VAL A 154 8.48 6.65 1.42
CA VAL A 154 8.74 7.04 0.02
C VAL A 154 8.70 5.82 -0.88
N LEU A 155 9.35 4.73 -0.50
CA LEU A 155 9.34 3.47 -1.26
C LEU A 155 7.92 2.91 -1.41
N GLU A 156 7.12 2.95 -0.34
CA GLU A 156 5.72 2.54 -0.37
C GLU A 156 4.91 3.35 -1.38
N GLN A 157 5.09 4.68 -1.43
CA GLN A 157 4.38 5.54 -2.37
C GLN A 157 4.77 5.25 -3.82
N VAL A 158 6.07 5.10 -4.09
CA VAL A 158 6.54 4.80 -5.45
C VAL A 158 6.08 3.41 -5.88
N LEU A 159 6.18 2.39 -5.01
CA LEU A 159 5.73 1.04 -5.31
C LEU A 159 4.20 0.96 -5.49
N SER A 160 3.44 1.67 -4.67
CA SER A 160 1.99 1.78 -4.81
C SER A 160 1.60 2.35 -6.17
N ASN A 161 2.27 3.40 -6.62
CA ASN A 161 2.06 3.97 -7.95
C ASN A 161 2.43 2.98 -9.06
N ALA A 162 3.59 2.31 -8.95
CA ALA A 162 3.99 1.27 -9.90
C ALA A 162 2.92 0.18 -10.05
N ILE A 163 2.37 -0.31 -8.93
CA ILE A 163 1.31 -1.34 -8.94
C ILE A 163 -0.01 -0.78 -9.49
N LYS A 164 -0.37 0.46 -9.15
CA LYS A 164 -1.60 1.11 -9.63
C LYS A 164 -1.62 1.24 -11.15
N TYR A 165 -0.49 1.64 -11.74
CA TYR A 165 -0.42 1.97 -13.17
C TYR A 165 0.08 0.82 -14.05
N THR A 166 0.51 -0.31 -13.46
CA THR A 166 0.87 -1.52 -14.20
C THR A 166 -0.36 -2.43 -14.31
N LYS A 167 -0.91 -2.55 -15.54
CA LYS A 167 -1.99 -3.50 -15.82
C LYS A 167 -1.45 -4.90 -16.12
N HIS A 168 -0.37 -4.95 -16.90
CA HIS A 168 0.32 -6.18 -17.30
C HIS A 168 1.81 -5.90 -17.32
N GLY A 169 2.62 -6.88 -16.91
CA GLY A 169 4.07 -6.73 -16.90
C GLY A 169 4.68 -6.96 -15.52
N THR A 170 5.94 -6.64 -15.39
CA THR A 170 6.76 -6.91 -14.20
C THR A 170 7.20 -5.60 -13.56
N ILE A 171 7.20 -5.56 -12.22
CA ILE A 171 7.86 -4.50 -11.48
C ILE A 171 9.23 -5.02 -11.03
N ARG A 172 10.27 -4.23 -11.25
CA ARG A 172 11.64 -4.58 -10.88
C ARG A 172 12.20 -3.54 -9.91
N ILE A 173 12.85 -3.99 -8.84
CA ILE A 173 13.62 -3.14 -7.95
C ILE A 173 15.10 -3.48 -8.09
N ARG A 174 15.93 -2.48 -8.32
CA ARG A 174 17.40 -2.61 -8.40
C ARG A 174 18.06 -1.63 -7.43
N ILE A 175 19.20 -2.03 -6.90
CA ILE A 175 20.03 -1.17 -6.07
C ILE A 175 21.29 -0.85 -6.88
N GLU A 176 21.50 0.43 -7.13
CA GLU A 176 22.65 0.93 -7.86
C GLU A 176 23.50 1.78 -6.91
N GLN A 177 24.81 1.60 -6.95
CA GLN A 177 25.74 2.33 -6.09
C GLN A 177 26.75 3.10 -6.90
N GLU A 178 26.85 4.39 -6.60
CA GLU A 178 27.89 5.30 -7.04
C GLU A 178 28.78 5.71 -5.86
N PRO A 179 29.92 6.37 -6.06
CA PRO A 179 30.85 6.69 -4.97
C PRO A 179 30.24 7.38 -3.75
N ASN A 180 29.25 8.25 -3.96
CA ASN A 180 28.62 9.06 -2.90
C ASN A 180 27.11 8.81 -2.78
N TRP A 181 26.52 7.98 -3.63
CA TRP A 181 25.08 7.80 -3.73
C TRP A 181 24.69 6.33 -3.83
N LEU A 182 23.61 6.00 -3.18
CA LEU A 182 22.92 4.72 -3.36
C LEU A 182 21.54 5.01 -3.91
N TYR A 183 21.22 4.41 -5.04
CA TYR A 183 19.94 4.55 -5.71
C TYR A 183 19.10 3.29 -5.50
N ILE A 184 17.85 3.48 -5.14
CA ILE A 184 16.83 2.43 -5.18
C ILE A 184 15.98 2.73 -6.41
N VAL A 185 16.15 1.94 -7.45
CA VAL A 185 15.48 2.12 -8.73
C VAL A 185 14.29 1.18 -8.80
N ILE A 186 13.09 1.74 -8.97
CA ILE A 186 11.86 1.00 -9.18
C ILE A 186 11.44 1.20 -10.63
N GLU A 187 11.39 0.12 -11.39
CA GLU A 187 10.96 0.11 -12.79
C GLU A 187 9.63 -0.62 -12.90
N ASP A 188 8.68 0.01 -13.55
CA ASP A 188 7.39 -0.58 -13.90
C ASP A 188 7.19 -0.63 -15.41
N GLN A 189 6.31 -1.51 -15.86
CA GLN A 189 5.88 -1.62 -17.25
C GLN A 189 4.44 -1.09 -17.41
N GLY A 190 4.10 -0.05 -16.67
CA GLY A 190 2.80 0.57 -16.68
C GLY A 190 2.56 1.47 -17.89
N ILE A 191 1.48 2.24 -17.80
CA ILE A 191 1.06 3.17 -18.87
C ILE A 191 2.03 4.35 -19.08
N GLY A 192 3.01 4.52 -18.17
CA GLY A 192 3.96 5.62 -18.18
C GLY A 192 3.35 6.97 -17.82
N ILE A 193 4.19 8.00 -17.85
CA ILE A 193 3.82 9.39 -17.59
C ILE A 193 3.95 10.17 -18.90
N ARG A 194 2.94 10.97 -19.26
CA ARG A 194 3.01 11.82 -20.44
C ARG A 194 4.16 12.80 -20.32
N LYS A 195 4.86 13.09 -21.42
CA LYS A 195 6.00 14.02 -21.42
C LYS A 195 5.66 15.39 -20.84
N GLU A 196 4.43 15.84 -21.05
CA GLU A 196 3.90 17.11 -20.57
C GLU A 196 3.72 17.13 -19.04
N ASP A 197 3.44 15.95 -18.45
CA ASP A 197 3.20 15.79 -17.01
C ASP A 197 4.50 15.60 -16.22
N ILE A 198 5.58 15.10 -16.85
CA ILE A 198 6.85 14.79 -16.19
C ILE A 198 7.40 15.98 -15.35
N PRO A 199 7.44 17.22 -15.84
CA PRO A 199 7.95 18.35 -15.05
C PRO A 199 7.10 18.65 -13.80
N ARG A 200 5.86 18.18 -13.78
CA ARG A 200 4.84 18.53 -12.79
C ARG A 200 4.50 17.42 -11.80
N VAL A 201 5.06 16.21 -11.97
CA VAL A 201 4.74 15.04 -11.11
C VAL A 201 5.07 15.26 -9.64
N PHE A 202 5.97 16.19 -9.33
CA PHE A 202 6.33 16.57 -7.95
C PHE A 202 5.62 17.84 -7.46
N GLU A 203 4.75 18.45 -8.28
CA GLU A 203 3.97 19.61 -7.83
C GLU A 203 2.88 19.14 -6.85
N LYS A 204 2.70 19.93 -5.78
CA LYS A 204 1.71 19.63 -4.76
C LYS A 204 0.28 19.65 -5.33
N GLY A 205 -0.45 18.55 -5.14
CA GLY A 205 -1.84 18.43 -5.58
C GLY A 205 -1.99 18.19 -7.08
N TYR A 206 -0.89 17.99 -7.81
CA TYR A 206 -0.97 17.63 -9.21
C TYR A 206 -1.41 16.18 -9.37
N SER A 207 -2.45 15.97 -10.16
CA SER A 207 -2.91 14.67 -10.62
C SER A 207 -2.91 14.71 -12.14
N GLY A 208 -2.06 13.90 -12.78
CA GLY A 208 -2.01 13.79 -14.23
C GLY A 208 -3.32 13.25 -14.81
N TYR A 209 -3.45 13.28 -16.14
CA TYR A 209 -4.65 12.84 -16.87
C TYR A 209 -5.13 11.41 -16.50
N ASN A 210 -4.23 10.57 -16.02
CA ASN A 210 -4.51 9.18 -15.62
C ASN A 210 -4.74 9.02 -14.10
N GLY A 211 -4.87 10.10 -13.35
CA GLY A 211 -5.00 10.11 -11.89
C GLY A 211 -6.44 10.03 -11.36
N HIS A 212 -7.43 9.84 -12.25
CA HIS A 212 -8.85 9.68 -11.93
C HIS A 212 -9.26 8.23 -12.03
#